data_cb09f357facdfb37c977aec45a91fed5
#
_entry.id   cb09f357facdfb37c977aec45a91fed5
#
_cell.length_a   1.000
_cell.length_b   1.000
_cell.length_c   1.000
_cell.angle_alpha   90.00
_cell.angle_beta   90.00
_cell.angle_gamma   90.00
#
_symmetry.space_group_name_H-M   'P 1'
#
loop_
_entity.id
_entity.type
_entity.pdbx_description
1 polymer ?
#
loop_
_entity_poly.entity_id
_entity_poly.type
_entity_poly.pdbx_seq_one_letter_code
_entity_poly.pdbx_strand_id
1 'polypeptide(L)'
;ADDEFKVAVAPLGDRLRVAGTVEFAGYDQTLNKTRGQMLETNLAAILPNYPRGDIKHWAGLRPMTPSGKPIIGSVGLKNLFVNSGHGPLGWTLAAGSARLVAQFISNMKI
;
A
#
# COMPACT_ATOMS: atom_id res chain seq x y z
N ALA A 1 -10.97 7.94 -1.59
CA ALA A 1 -9.85 8.53 -2.31
C ALA A 1 -10.34 9.74 -3.08
N ASP A 2 -9.50 10.73 -3.24
CA ASP A 2 -9.76 11.90 -4.06
C ASP A 2 -8.95 11.80 -5.35
N ASP A 3 -9.63 11.91 -6.50
CA ASP A 3 -8.98 11.70 -7.80
C ASP A 3 -8.25 12.95 -8.30
N GLU A 4 -8.63 14.12 -7.84
CA GLU A 4 -7.95 15.37 -8.18
C GLU A 4 -6.60 15.49 -7.46
N PHE A 5 -6.61 15.31 -6.13
CA PHE A 5 -5.41 15.41 -5.31
C PHE A 5 -4.61 14.11 -5.17
N LYS A 6 -5.13 13.00 -5.68
CA LYS A 6 -4.48 11.67 -5.60
C LYS A 6 -4.13 11.25 -4.18
N VAL A 7 -5.02 11.53 -3.25
CA VAL A 7 -4.89 11.15 -1.84
C VAL A 7 -6.04 10.28 -1.38
N ALA A 8 -5.78 9.42 -0.41
CA ALA A 8 -6.77 8.64 0.30
C ALA A 8 -6.84 9.09 1.75
N VAL A 9 -8.02 9.47 2.19
CA VAL A 9 -8.28 9.88 3.57
C VAL A 9 -9.14 8.82 4.24
N ALA A 10 -8.72 8.33 5.40
CA ALA A 10 -9.42 7.28 6.14
C ALA A 10 -9.40 7.55 7.64
N PRO A 11 -10.56 7.46 8.33
CA PRO A 11 -10.59 7.48 9.77
C PRO A 11 -10.07 6.16 10.34
N LEU A 12 -9.23 6.25 11.37
CA LEU A 12 -8.66 5.11 12.08
C LEU A 12 -8.79 5.35 13.59
N GLY A 13 -9.94 5.00 14.16
CA GLY A 13 -10.25 5.30 15.56
C GLY A 13 -10.32 6.82 15.80
N ASP A 14 -9.48 7.32 16.68
CA ASP A 14 -9.34 8.74 17.03
C ASP A 14 -8.39 9.53 16.10
N ARG A 15 -7.85 8.87 15.06
CA ARG A 15 -6.90 9.45 14.12
C ARG A 15 -7.44 9.49 12.70
N LEU A 16 -6.97 10.48 11.95
CA LEU A 16 -7.19 10.57 10.52
C LEU A 16 -5.89 10.23 9.79
N ARG A 17 -5.95 9.22 8.93
CA ARG A 17 -4.84 8.85 8.07
C ARG A 17 -5.00 9.46 6.70
N VAL A 18 -3.98 10.17 6.24
CA VAL A 18 -3.88 10.69 4.88
C VAL A 18 -2.75 9.96 4.18
N ALA A 19 -3.05 9.26 3.11
CA ALA A 19 -2.08 8.52 2.33
C ALA A 19 -2.05 9.03 0.89
N GLY A 20 -0.87 9.25 0.37
CA GLY A 20 -0.64 9.68 -1.01
C GLY A 20 0.85 9.66 -1.31
N THR A 21 1.17 10.01 -2.52
CA THR A 21 2.51 10.00 -3.10
C THR A 21 3.16 8.61 -3.16
N VAL A 22 3.93 8.38 -4.20
CA VAL A 22 4.74 7.17 -4.39
C VAL A 22 6.11 7.61 -4.89
N GLU A 23 7.16 7.01 -4.35
CA GLU A 23 8.54 7.23 -4.77
C GLU A 23 9.18 5.92 -5.22
N PHE A 24 9.89 5.98 -6.33
CA PHE A 24 10.73 4.88 -6.80
C PHE A 24 12.16 5.10 -6.27
N ALA A 25 12.36 4.81 -4.99
CA ALA A 25 13.60 5.10 -4.27
C ALA A 25 14.27 3.84 -3.68
N GLY A 26 14.00 2.67 -4.24
CA GLY A 26 14.51 1.40 -3.73
C GLY A 26 14.02 1.14 -2.31
N TYR A 27 14.94 0.93 -1.38
CA TYR A 27 14.65 0.69 0.04
C TYR A 27 14.75 1.95 0.90
N ASP A 28 14.92 3.12 0.29
CA ASP A 28 15.01 4.38 1.03
C ASP A 28 13.63 4.76 1.61
N GLN A 29 13.56 4.89 2.92
CA GLN A 29 12.38 5.32 3.67
C GLN A 29 12.53 6.72 4.27
N THR A 30 13.50 7.49 3.81
CA THR A 30 13.72 8.86 4.25
C THR A 30 12.49 9.72 3.97
N LEU A 31 12.03 10.44 4.98
CA LEU A 31 10.86 11.31 4.84
C LEU A 31 11.17 12.53 3.99
N ASN A 32 10.43 12.72 2.93
CA ASN A 32 10.49 13.89 2.09
C ASN A 32 9.54 14.97 2.63
N LYS A 33 10.11 16.06 3.13
CA LYS A 33 9.36 17.18 3.73
C LYS A 33 8.36 17.81 2.75
N THR A 34 8.75 17.99 1.50
CA THR A 34 7.89 18.59 0.47
C THR A 34 6.67 17.74 0.22
N ARG A 35 6.83 16.41 0.17
CA ARG A 35 5.71 15.49 0.00
C ARG A 35 4.80 15.45 1.21
N GLY A 36 5.34 15.50 2.42
CA GLY A 36 4.56 15.62 3.64
C GLY A 36 3.71 16.89 3.65
N GLN A 37 4.31 18.04 3.34
CA GLN A 37 3.59 19.32 3.24
C GLN A 37 2.51 19.30 2.15
N MET A 38 2.75 18.63 1.03
CA MET A 38 1.76 18.48 -0.03
C MET A 38 0.53 17.70 0.46
N LEU A 39 0.71 16.63 1.22
CA LEU A 39 -0.40 15.88 1.81
C LEU A 39 -1.22 16.73 2.79
N GLU A 40 -0.57 17.55 3.59
CA GLU A 40 -1.25 18.48 4.50
C GLU A 40 -2.04 19.55 3.74
N THR A 41 -1.46 20.11 2.68
CA THR A 41 -2.11 21.09 1.82
C THR A 41 -3.34 20.50 1.13
N ASN A 42 -3.22 19.28 0.59
CA ASN A 42 -4.33 18.59 -0.05
C ASN A 42 -5.44 18.24 0.94
N LEU A 43 -5.08 17.81 2.15
CA LEU A 43 -6.07 17.59 3.20
C LEU A 43 -6.81 18.88 3.57
N ALA A 44 -6.11 20.00 3.62
CA ALA A 44 -6.73 21.31 3.91
C ALA A 44 -7.72 21.74 2.83
N ALA A 45 -7.44 21.42 1.57
CA ALA A 45 -8.36 21.69 0.48
C ALA A 45 -9.62 20.81 0.54
N ILE A 46 -9.45 19.53 0.89
CA ILE A 46 -10.56 18.56 0.97
C ILE A 46 -11.41 18.76 2.23
N LEU A 47 -10.77 19.01 3.37
CA LEU A 47 -11.39 19.18 4.68
C LEU A 47 -10.89 20.46 5.37
N PRO A 48 -11.32 21.64 4.94
CA PRO A 48 -10.76 22.91 5.41
C PRO A 48 -11.01 23.16 6.89
N ASN A 49 -12.09 22.65 7.44
CA ASN A 49 -12.49 22.86 8.83
C ASN A 49 -12.13 21.69 9.76
N TYR A 50 -11.38 20.70 9.28
CA TYR A 50 -10.97 19.59 10.12
C TYR A 50 -9.91 20.05 11.13
N PRO A 51 -10.14 19.83 12.45
CA PRO A 51 -9.19 20.24 13.47
C PRO A 51 -7.88 19.48 13.30
N ARG A 52 -6.77 20.20 13.28
CA ARG A 52 -5.43 19.65 13.16
C ARG A 52 -4.83 19.47 14.54
N GLY A 53 -4.58 18.24 14.92
CA GLY A 53 -3.82 17.88 16.11
C GLY A 53 -2.35 17.63 15.78
N ASP A 54 -1.72 16.74 16.51
CA ASP A 54 -0.35 16.31 16.22
C ASP A 54 -0.26 15.57 14.89
N ILE A 55 0.51 16.13 13.97
CA ILE A 55 0.77 15.53 12.66
C ILE A 55 2.04 14.69 12.73
N LYS A 56 1.93 13.43 12.34
CA LYS A 56 3.07 12.52 12.21
C LYS A 56 3.21 12.07 10.76
N HIS A 57 4.32 12.39 10.14
CA HIS A 57 4.67 11.86 8.83
C HIS A 57 5.34 10.49 8.97
N TRP A 58 5.06 9.62 8.04
CA TRP A 58 5.70 8.31 7.97
C TRP A 58 5.82 7.85 6.51
N ALA A 59 6.73 6.96 6.27
CA ALA A 59 6.91 6.29 4.98
C ALA A 59 7.01 4.78 5.20
N GLY A 60 6.67 4.02 4.18
CA GLY A 60 6.76 2.57 4.21
C GLY A 60 7.01 2.00 2.82
N LEU A 61 7.63 0.83 2.78
CA LEU A 61 7.87 0.12 1.53
C LEU A 61 6.58 -0.54 1.05
N ARG A 62 6.33 -0.42 -0.25
CA ARG A 62 5.21 -1.07 -0.91
C ARG A 62 5.74 -2.10 -1.89
N PRO A 63 5.41 -3.40 -1.74
CA PRO A 63 5.82 -4.41 -2.70
C PRO A 63 5.03 -4.25 -3.99
N MET A 64 5.72 -3.87 -5.05
CA MET A 64 5.15 -3.67 -6.38
C MET A 64 5.96 -4.45 -7.41
N THR A 65 5.27 -4.87 -8.47
CA THR A 65 5.88 -5.43 -9.67
C THR A 65 5.81 -4.44 -10.82
N PRO A 66 6.70 -4.52 -11.83
CA PRO A 66 6.64 -3.64 -12.99
C PRO A 66 5.32 -3.72 -13.77
N SER A 67 4.68 -4.89 -13.76
CA SER A 67 3.39 -5.10 -14.44
C SER A 67 2.17 -4.64 -13.61
N GLY A 68 2.36 -4.33 -12.33
CA GLY A 68 1.29 -4.08 -11.39
C GLY A 68 0.50 -5.32 -10.95
N LYS A 69 0.84 -6.50 -11.47
CA LYS A 69 0.19 -7.77 -11.10
C LYS A 69 0.97 -8.46 -9.98
N PRO A 70 0.31 -9.00 -8.94
CA PRO A 70 1.00 -9.74 -7.91
C PRO A 70 1.61 -11.04 -8.44
N ILE A 71 2.64 -11.52 -7.76
CA ILE A 71 3.23 -12.85 -7.98
C ILE A 71 2.58 -13.80 -6.99
N ILE A 72 1.82 -14.78 -7.51
CA ILE A 72 1.10 -15.75 -6.69
C ILE A 72 1.37 -17.14 -7.25
N GLY A 73 2.00 -18.01 -6.48
CA GLY A 73 2.27 -19.38 -6.86
C GLY A 73 3.73 -19.80 -6.70
N SER A 74 4.12 -20.86 -7.41
CA SER A 74 5.48 -21.41 -7.39
C SER A 74 6.46 -20.53 -8.15
N VAL A 75 7.69 -20.41 -7.63
CA VAL A 75 8.74 -19.54 -8.20
C VAL A 75 10.04 -20.32 -8.48
N GLY A 76 9.93 -21.45 -9.13
CA GLY A 76 11.08 -22.21 -9.65
C GLY A 76 11.58 -23.32 -8.75
N LEU A 77 11.38 -23.29 -7.46
CA LEU A 77 11.67 -24.39 -6.54
C LEU A 77 10.40 -25.16 -6.21
N LYS A 78 10.52 -26.48 -6.09
CA LYS A 78 9.39 -27.39 -5.93
C LYS A 78 8.48 -27.09 -4.74
N ASN A 79 9.05 -26.54 -3.68
CA ASN A 79 8.36 -26.26 -2.40
C ASN A 79 8.41 -24.79 -1.99
N LEU A 80 8.69 -23.90 -2.94
CA LEU A 80 8.71 -22.45 -2.70
C LEU A 80 7.53 -21.78 -3.41
N PHE A 81 6.69 -21.14 -2.60
CA PHE A 81 5.56 -20.37 -3.08
C PHE A 81 5.69 -18.92 -2.65
N VAL A 82 5.23 -18.01 -3.49
CA VAL A 82 5.23 -16.58 -3.24
C VAL A 82 3.81 -16.04 -3.37
N ASN A 83 3.47 -15.13 -2.49
CA ASN A 83 2.24 -14.34 -2.55
C ASN A 83 2.61 -12.90 -2.19
N SER A 84 3.00 -12.10 -3.17
CA SER A 84 3.56 -10.77 -2.96
C SER A 84 3.39 -9.87 -4.18
N GLY A 85 3.72 -8.59 -4.02
CA GLY A 85 3.70 -7.63 -5.12
C GLY A 85 2.34 -7.06 -5.45
N HIS A 86 1.41 -7.04 -4.49
CA HIS A 86 0.03 -6.59 -4.67
C HIS A 86 -0.13 -5.08 -4.82
N GLY A 87 0.93 -4.30 -4.62
CA GLY A 87 0.87 -2.84 -4.69
C GLY A 87 -0.16 -2.25 -3.73
N PRO A 88 -1.02 -1.33 -4.19
CA PRO A 88 -2.04 -0.71 -3.34
C PRO A 88 -3.23 -1.63 -3.01
N LEU A 89 -3.36 -2.78 -3.67
CA LEU A 89 -4.52 -3.66 -3.59
C LEU A 89 -4.32 -4.86 -2.65
N GLY A 90 -3.23 -4.89 -1.86
CA GLY A 90 -2.92 -6.03 -1.00
C GLY A 90 -4.03 -6.43 -0.04
N TRP A 91 -4.66 -5.47 0.60
CA TRP A 91 -5.81 -5.72 1.47
C TRP A 91 -7.02 -6.26 0.71
N THR A 92 -7.37 -5.62 -0.39
CA THR A 92 -8.51 -6.01 -1.24
C THR A 92 -8.36 -7.42 -1.80
N LEU A 93 -7.15 -7.80 -2.19
CA LEU A 93 -6.86 -9.10 -2.79
C LEU A 93 -6.49 -10.19 -1.79
N ALA A 94 -6.40 -9.88 -0.50
CA ALA A 94 -5.86 -10.78 0.53
C ALA A 94 -6.54 -12.15 0.54
N ALA A 95 -7.87 -12.20 0.62
CA ALA A 95 -8.61 -13.45 0.69
C ALA A 95 -8.50 -14.28 -0.60
N GLY A 96 -8.62 -13.63 -1.76
CA GLY A 96 -8.52 -14.29 -3.06
C GLY A 96 -7.12 -14.84 -3.32
N SER A 97 -6.09 -14.06 -3.04
CA SER A 97 -4.70 -14.51 -3.22
C SER A 97 -4.31 -15.61 -2.25
N ALA A 98 -4.77 -15.56 -1.01
CA ALA A 98 -4.56 -16.62 -0.03
C ALA A 98 -5.19 -17.95 -0.49
N ARG A 99 -6.41 -17.90 -1.04
CA ARG A 99 -7.08 -19.07 -1.60
C ARG A 99 -6.27 -19.68 -2.75
N LEU A 100 -5.77 -18.85 -3.66
CA LEU A 100 -4.95 -19.33 -4.78
C LEU A 100 -3.67 -20.02 -4.30
N VAL A 101 -2.94 -19.43 -3.36
CA VAL A 101 -1.73 -20.04 -2.79
C VAL A 101 -2.04 -21.37 -2.11
N ALA A 102 -3.12 -21.43 -1.34
CA ALA A 102 -3.57 -22.66 -0.69
C ALA A 102 -3.85 -23.77 -1.72
N GLN A 103 -4.46 -23.44 -2.85
CA GLN A 103 -4.70 -24.38 -3.94
C GLN A 103 -3.39 -24.89 -4.56
N PHE A 104 -2.41 -24.01 -4.82
CA PHE A 104 -1.10 -24.41 -5.32
C PHE A 104 -0.39 -25.38 -4.37
N ILE A 105 -0.42 -25.11 -3.07
CA ILE A 105 0.20 -25.97 -2.05
C ILE A 105 -0.53 -27.32 -1.97
N SER A 106 -1.86 -27.31 -1.96
CA SER A 106 -2.68 -28.53 -1.88
C SER A 106 -2.51 -29.44 -3.09
N ASN A 107 -2.26 -28.88 -4.26
CA ASN A 107 -2.08 -29.61 -5.51
C ASN A 107 -0.64 -30.10 -5.71
N MET A 108 0.26 -29.75 -4.78
CA MET A 108 1.64 -30.23 -4.83
C MET A 108 1.67 -31.74 -4.57
N LYS A 109 2.12 -32.51 -5.57
CA LYS A 109 2.38 -33.95 -5.39
C LYS A 109 3.73 -34.10 -4.66
N ILE A 110 3.66 -34.71 -3.51
CA ILE A 110 4.83 -35.07 -2.69
C ILE A 110 5.55 -36.27 -3.30
#